data_0b0c9684e9accaf7c4c3b274bb425c2f
#
_entry.id   0b0c9684e9accaf7c4c3b274bb425c2f
#
_cell.length_a   1.000
_cell.length_b   1.000
_cell.length_c   1.000
_cell.angle_alpha   90.00
_cell.angle_beta   90.00
_cell.angle_gamma   90.00
#
_symmetry.space_group_name_H-M   'P 1'
#
loop_
_entity.id
_entity.type
_entity.pdbx_description
1 polymer ?
#
loop_
_entity_poly.entity_id
_entity_poly.type
_entity_poly.pdbx_seq_one_letter_code
_entity_poly.pdbx_strand_id
1 'polypeptide(L)'
;MKNISLLIILLGFSLETKAQDEKKVSVQEVYKNQIEAIGKDKKVQKSFDIIQSLEPQTMKDLVELTEIPAPPFMEQKRGERFMQMVKAAGADSIWKDEVGNVLALRKGKSRSRTVVLEAHLDTVFPLETDVKVKKHGDTLYAPGIGDDTRGLAMVLAVMKAMNTAQINTASDVLFAGVVGEEGLGDLRGVKHLFKNGNRKIDAYIAIDGGDLGRINNMALGSLRYKVTFKGPGGHSWGAFGVANPHHAIGKSIDYFDTVAGAYVANGPKTTYNVGRIGGGTSVNSIPFESWMEIDMRSVSPEKLLGIERILKEQMQKALEDYNKTVKKGDKLTLVLDKIGERPSGELGENLPLILKAIAATSYFNAQPTLTRGSTDSNIPISLGIPAVTIGRGGKSDNAHALDEWYLNDETGPLAIKLALLILVAEAGLAN
;
A
#
# COMPACT_ATOMS: atom_id res chain seq x y z
N MET A 1 -12.15 -17.64 63.82
CA MET A 1 -12.25 -17.71 62.35
C MET A 1 -11.80 -16.38 61.80
N LYS A 2 -10.59 -16.30 61.25
CA LYS A 2 -10.01 -15.07 60.69
C LYS A 2 -10.18 -15.12 59.20
N ASN A 3 -10.94 -14.16 58.65
CA ASN A 3 -11.05 -13.97 57.19
C ASN A 3 -9.78 -13.33 56.69
N ILE A 4 -9.08 -14.00 55.77
CA ILE A 4 -7.98 -13.44 54.99
C ILE A 4 -8.54 -13.03 53.64
N SER A 5 -8.70 -11.73 53.42
CA SER A 5 -9.03 -11.17 52.10
C SER A 5 -7.79 -11.15 51.23
N LEU A 6 -7.79 -11.93 50.17
CA LEU A 6 -6.73 -11.95 49.16
C LEU A 6 -6.97 -10.80 48.19
N LEU A 7 -6.12 -9.77 48.24
CA LEU A 7 -6.10 -8.65 47.32
C LEU A 7 -5.31 -9.06 46.06
N ILE A 8 -6.02 -9.36 44.98
CA ILE A 8 -5.37 -9.61 43.67
C ILE A 8 -5.10 -8.25 43.04
N ILE A 9 -3.85 -7.85 43.03
CA ILE A 9 -3.38 -6.69 42.26
C ILE A 9 -3.20 -7.16 40.81
N LEU A 10 -4.13 -6.82 39.92
CA LEU A 10 -3.98 -6.90 38.49
C LEU A 10 -3.03 -5.79 38.03
N LEU A 11 -1.75 -6.12 37.85
CA LEU A 11 -0.81 -5.30 37.09
C LEU A 11 -1.19 -5.41 35.61
N GLY A 12 -1.94 -4.43 35.11
CA GLY A 12 -2.15 -4.25 33.70
C GLY A 12 -0.84 -3.82 33.05
N PHE A 13 -0.13 -4.76 32.41
CA PHE A 13 0.90 -4.42 31.45
C PHE A 13 0.19 -3.91 30.17
N SER A 14 0.03 -2.60 30.04
CA SER A 14 -0.19 -1.98 28.75
C SER A 14 1.09 -2.16 27.94
N LEU A 15 1.12 -3.13 27.06
CA LEU A 15 2.10 -3.20 25.98
C LEU A 15 1.81 -2.04 25.03
N GLU A 16 2.42 -0.87 25.30
CA GLU A 16 2.60 0.14 24.28
C GLU A 16 3.49 -0.48 23.17
N THR A 17 2.87 -0.97 22.14
CA THR A 17 3.56 -1.20 20.87
C THR A 17 3.92 0.16 20.31
N LYS A 18 5.06 0.73 20.74
CA LYS A 18 5.65 1.89 20.09
C LYS A 18 5.91 1.47 18.65
N ALA A 19 5.27 2.17 17.73
CA ALA A 19 5.61 2.10 16.31
C ALA A 19 7.10 2.41 16.17
N GLN A 20 7.91 1.40 15.92
CA GLN A 20 9.40 1.47 15.93
C GLN A 20 9.98 2.28 14.76
N ASP A 21 9.12 2.84 13.87
CA ASP A 21 9.51 3.43 12.60
C ASP A 21 8.96 4.86 12.40
N GLU A 22 8.60 5.57 13.49
CA GLU A 22 8.19 6.99 13.38
C GLU A 22 9.30 7.90 13.86
N LYS A 23 9.74 8.82 12.99
CA LYS A 23 10.76 9.82 13.30
C LYS A 23 10.22 11.22 13.08
N LYS A 24 10.05 11.99 14.16
CA LYS A 24 9.80 13.43 14.09
C LYS A 24 11.05 14.14 13.60
N VAL A 25 10.91 15.03 12.62
CA VAL A 25 12.00 15.73 11.97
C VAL A 25 11.80 17.22 12.02
N SER A 26 12.92 17.98 11.98
CA SER A 26 12.94 19.42 11.92
C SER A 26 13.10 19.91 10.47
N VAL A 27 12.58 21.10 10.20
CA VAL A 27 12.65 21.72 8.87
C VAL A 27 14.03 22.37 8.68
N GLN A 28 14.64 22.14 7.51
CA GLN A 28 15.84 22.87 7.09
C GLN A 28 15.45 24.23 6.52
N GLU A 29 16.12 25.30 6.97
CA GLU A 29 15.79 26.69 6.59
C GLU A 29 15.78 26.95 5.08
N VAL A 30 16.66 26.33 4.30
CA VAL A 30 16.70 26.51 2.85
C VAL A 30 15.41 26.02 2.18
N TYR A 31 14.87 24.87 2.62
CA TYR A 31 13.63 24.32 2.10
C TYR A 31 12.40 25.03 2.66
N LYS A 32 12.45 25.49 3.92
CA LYS A 32 11.43 26.35 4.50
C LYS A 32 11.23 27.60 3.65
N ASN A 33 12.33 28.32 3.38
CA ASN A 33 12.29 29.54 2.56
C ASN A 33 11.80 29.28 1.14
N GLN A 34 12.22 28.16 0.54
CA GLN A 34 11.73 27.76 -0.78
C GLN A 34 10.22 27.51 -0.79
N ILE A 35 9.70 26.72 0.17
CA ILE A 35 8.29 26.40 0.29
C ILE A 35 7.47 27.65 0.60
N GLU A 36 7.95 28.53 1.48
CA GLU A 36 7.30 29.80 1.76
C GLU A 36 7.21 30.71 0.52
N ALA A 37 8.27 30.78 -0.27
CA ALA A 37 8.27 31.57 -1.51
C ALA A 37 7.24 31.03 -2.51
N ILE A 38 7.18 29.70 -2.72
CA ILE A 38 6.18 29.05 -3.58
C ILE A 38 4.79 29.24 -3.01
N GLY A 39 4.60 29.03 -1.71
CA GLY A 39 3.32 29.18 -1.03
C GLY A 39 2.75 30.59 -1.09
N LYS A 40 3.60 31.62 -1.15
CA LYS A 40 3.23 33.05 -1.29
C LYS A 40 2.98 33.47 -2.76
N ASP A 41 3.27 32.62 -3.74
CA ASP A 41 2.99 32.93 -5.14
C ASP A 41 1.47 33.12 -5.36
N LYS A 42 1.11 34.15 -6.15
CA LYS A 42 -0.31 34.52 -6.36
C LYS A 42 -1.15 33.40 -6.97
N LYS A 43 -0.58 32.62 -7.89
CA LYS A 43 -1.30 31.50 -8.51
C LYS A 43 -1.45 30.33 -7.55
N VAL A 44 -0.43 30.08 -6.71
CA VAL A 44 -0.48 29.06 -5.67
C VAL A 44 -1.52 29.43 -4.59
N GLN A 45 -1.53 30.69 -4.13
CA GLN A 45 -2.56 31.17 -3.20
C GLN A 45 -3.97 31.04 -3.80
N LYS A 46 -4.14 31.46 -5.06
CA LYS A 46 -5.41 31.29 -5.78
C LYS A 46 -5.81 29.81 -5.86
N SER A 47 -4.86 28.89 -6.03
CA SER A 47 -5.17 27.45 -6.05
C SER A 47 -5.63 26.94 -4.69
N PHE A 48 -5.11 27.47 -3.58
CA PHE A 48 -5.58 27.13 -2.23
C PHE A 48 -7.03 27.57 -2.00
N ASP A 49 -7.41 28.77 -2.49
CA ASP A 49 -8.78 29.25 -2.43
C ASP A 49 -9.72 28.39 -3.31
N ILE A 50 -9.24 27.99 -4.49
CA ILE A 50 -9.98 27.09 -5.38
C ILE A 50 -10.20 25.73 -4.70
N ILE A 51 -9.17 25.12 -4.08
CA ILE A 51 -9.30 23.86 -3.34
C ILE A 51 -10.39 23.98 -2.28
N GLN A 52 -10.40 25.08 -1.52
CA GLN A 52 -11.43 25.31 -0.51
C GLN A 52 -12.84 25.40 -1.13
N SER A 53 -12.97 26.06 -2.27
CA SER A 53 -14.26 26.18 -2.98
C SER A 53 -14.71 24.88 -3.65
N LEU A 54 -13.76 24.00 -4.00
CA LEU A 54 -14.03 22.69 -4.61
C LEU A 54 -14.44 21.62 -3.59
N GLU A 55 -14.36 21.89 -2.28
CA GLU A 55 -14.61 20.87 -1.26
C GLU A 55 -15.97 20.13 -1.42
N PRO A 56 -17.10 20.83 -1.68
CA PRO A 56 -18.36 20.13 -1.93
C PRO A 56 -18.33 19.21 -3.16
N GLN A 57 -17.57 19.58 -4.20
CA GLN A 57 -17.42 18.75 -5.39
C GLN A 57 -16.45 17.59 -5.12
N THR A 58 -15.37 17.83 -4.39
CA THR A 58 -14.41 16.78 -3.98
C THR A 58 -15.11 15.69 -3.17
N MET A 59 -16.03 16.05 -2.28
CA MET A 59 -16.82 15.08 -1.52
C MET A 59 -17.82 14.31 -2.41
N LYS A 60 -18.38 14.93 -3.45
CA LYS A 60 -19.21 14.24 -4.44
C LYS A 60 -18.38 13.26 -5.27
N ASP A 61 -17.20 13.69 -5.74
CA ASP A 61 -16.28 12.87 -6.50
C ASP A 61 -15.85 11.65 -5.66
N LEU A 62 -15.56 11.83 -4.35
CA LEU A 62 -15.26 10.77 -3.40
C LEU A 62 -16.40 9.74 -3.32
N VAL A 63 -17.64 10.19 -3.06
CA VAL A 63 -18.81 9.30 -2.95
C VAL A 63 -19.02 8.53 -4.23
N GLU A 64 -18.97 9.21 -5.38
CA GLU A 64 -19.20 8.57 -6.68
C GLU A 64 -18.16 7.48 -7.00
N LEU A 65 -16.88 7.74 -6.72
CA LEU A 65 -15.81 6.75 -6.93
C LEU A 65 -15.92 5.59 -5.94
N THR A 66 -16.26 5.87 -4.68
CA THR A 66 -16.42 4.83 -3.65
C THR A 66 -17.51 3.84 -4.02
N GLU A 67 -18.64 4.31 -4.54
CA GLU A 67 -19.80 3.47 -4.90
C GLU A 67 -19.62 2.60 -6.15
N ILE A 68 -18.43 2.60 -6.74
CA ILE A 68 -18.05 1.71 -7.84
C ILE A 68 -17.13 0.61 -7.28
N PRO A 69 -17.58 -0.64 -7.10
CA PRO A 69 -16.71 -1.72 -6.61
C PRO A 69 -15.48 -1.92 -7.51
N ALA A 70 -14.31 -2.08 -6.89
CA ALA A 70 -13.05 -2.19 -7.61
C ALA A 70 -12.04 -3.11 -6.89
N PRO A 71 -12.31 -4.42 -6.72
CA PRO A 71 -11.27 -5.33 -6.22
C PRO A 71 -10.11 -5.44 -7.21
N PRO A 72 -8.91 -5.88 -6.75
CA PRO A 72 -7.78 -6.12 -7.63
C PRO A 72 -8.16 -6.97 -8.85
N PHE A 73 -7.70 -6.56 -10.04
CA PHE A 73 -8.03 -7.10 -11.37
C PHE A 73 -9.45 -6.78 -11.90
N MET A 74 -10.28 -6.07 -11.13
CA MET A 74 -11.63 -5.65 -11.52
C MET A 74 -11.86 -4.14 -11.40
N GLU A 75 -10.80 -3.35 -11.46
CA GLU A 75 -10.80 -1.88 -11.30
C GLU A 75 -11.37 -1.15 -12.53
N GLN A 76 -11.67 -1.86 -13.60
CA GLN A 76 -11.99 -1.26 -14.90
C GLN A 76 -13.09 -0.20 -14.82
N LYS A 77 -14.20 -0.47 -14.15
CA LYS A 77 -15.34 0.46 -14.07
C LYS A 77 -15.00 1.75 -13.32
N ARG A 78 -14.30 1.62 -12.19
CA ARG A 78 -13.82 2.77 -11.42
C ARG A 78 -12.78 3.57 -12.22
N GLY A 79 -11.84 2.88 -12.88
CA GLY A 79 -10.84 3.49 -13.75
C GLY A 79 -11.46 4.25 -14.93
N GLU A 80 -12.49 3.70 -15.59
CA GLU A 80 -13.23 4.39 -16.65
C GLU A 80 -13.93 5.66 -16.14
N ARG A 81 -14.54 5.60 -14.96
CA ARG A 81 -15.15 6.78 -14.33
C ARG A 81 -14.10 7.83 -13.94
N PHE A 82 -13.02 7.40 -13.31
CA PHE A 82 -11.91 8.28 -12.96
C PHE A 82 -11.32 8.95 -14.22
N MET A 83 -11.14 8.21 -15.32
CA MET A 83 -10.67 8.74 -16.60
C MET A 83 -11.60 9.83 -17.16
N GLN A 84 -12.94 9.67 -17.03
CA GLN A 84 -13.90 10.71 -17.43
C GLN A 84 -13.75 11.96 -16.56
N MET A 85 -13.59 11.81 -15.25
CA MET A 85 -13.39 12.93 -14.31
C MET A 85 -12.07 13.67 -14.58
N VAL A 86 -10.99 12.96 -14.82
CA VAL A 86 -9.68 13.50 -15.21
C VAL A 86 -9.77 14.25 -16.55
N LYS A 87 -10.52 13.71 -17.53
CA LYS A 87 -10.77 14.40 -18.80
C LYS A 87 -11.52 15.72 -18.61
N ALA A 88 -12.52 15.74 -17.73
CA ALA A 88 -13.24 16.94 -17.39
C ALA A 88 -12.37 17.98 -16.63
N ALA A 89 -11.40 17.52 -15.84
CA ALA A 89 -10.43 18.38 -15.17
C ALA A 89 -9.41 19.02 -16.12
N GLY A 90 -9.20 18.47 -17.32
CA GLY A 90 -8.36 19.02 -18.37
C GLY A 90 -6.89 18.62 -18.24
N ALA A 91 -6.41 17.73 -19.10
CA ALA A 91 -5.00 17.35 -19.24
C ALA A 91 -4.59 17.44 -20.70
N ASP A 92 -3.26 17.56 -20.97
CA ASP A 92 -2.74 17.59 -22.34
C ASP A 92 -2.88 16.26 -23.05
N SER A 93 -2.76 15.17 -22.31
CA SER A 93 -2.92 13.81 -22.81
C SER A 93 -3.47 12.90 -21.71
N ILE A 94 -4.41 12.01 -22.08
CA ILE A 94 -5.03 11.06 -21.13
C ILE A 94 -5.08 9.70 -21.83
N TRP A 95 -4.65 8.66 -21.13
CA TRP A 95 -4.71 7.29 -21.64
C TRP A 95 -4.86 6.29 -20.51
N LYS A 96 -5.23 5.08 -20.84
CA LYS A 96 -5.16 3.90 -20.01
C LYS A 96 -4.00 3.05 -20.53
N ASP A 97 -3.13 2.58 -19.66
CA ASP A 97 -2.04 1.69 -20.05
C ASP A 97 -2.48 0.22 -20.14
N GLU A 98 -1.54 -0.66 -20.47
CA GLU A 98 -1.80 -2.08 -20.72
C GLU A 98 -2.31 -2.84 -19.49
N VAL A 99 -1.99 -2.39 -18.27
CA VAL A 99 -2.43 -3.02 -17.03
C VAL A 99 -3.67 -2.38 -16.43
N GLY A 100 -4.09 -1.22 -16.96
CA GLY A 100 -5.31 -0.53 -16.56
C GLY A 100 -5.12 0.74 -15.76
N ASN A 101 -3.88 1.21 -15.52
CA ASN A 101 -3.65 2.52 -14.91
C ASN A 101 -4.28 3.63 -15.75
N VAL A 102 -4.90 4.59 -15.11
CA VAL A 102 -5.41 5.81 -15.75
C VAL A 102 -4.38 6.92 -15.57
N LEU A 103 -3.87 7.43 -16.68
CA LEU A 103 -2.75 8.36 -16.72
C LEU A 103 -3.14 9.66 -17.41
N ALA A 104 -2.82 10.78 -16.79
CA ALA A 104 -3.13 12.12 -17.30
C ALA A 104 -1.90 13.01 -17.23
N LEU A 105 -1.35 13.32 -18.37
CA LEU A 105 -0.15 14.14 -18.51
C LEU A 105 -0.51 15.61 -18.62
N ARG A 106 0.14 16.42 -17.79
CA ARG A 106 0.19 17.87 -17.90
C ARG A 106 1.62 18.28 -18.21
N LYS A 107 1.81 18.86 -19.39
CA LYS A 107 3.15 19.20 -19.92
C LYS A 107 3.76 20.38 -19.17
N GLY A 108 5.00 20.23 -18.74
CA GLY A 108 5.81 21.30 -18.19
C GLY A 108 6.51 22.11 -19.30
N LYS A 109 7.07 23.27 -18.93
CA LYS A 109 7.76 24.13 -19.88
C LYS A 109 9.06 23.54 -20.40
N SER A 110 9.90 22.94 -19.54
CA SER A 110 11.16 22.33 -19.95
C SER A 110 11.03 20.86 -20.36
N ARG A 111 10.03 20.17 -19.80
CA ARG A 111 9.75 18.75 -20.05
C ARG A 111 10.94 17.80 -19.82
N SER A 112 11.94 18.25 -19.06
CA SER A 112 13.18 17.50 -18.80
C SER A 112 12.99 16.39 -17.76
N ARG A 113 11.96 16.51 -16.91
CA ARG A 113 11.65 15.56 -15.83
C ARG A 113 10.16 15.27 -15.84
N THR A 114 9.76 14.13 -15.23
CA THR A 114 8.36 13.78 -14.93
C THR A 114 8.19 13.55 -13.44
N VAL A 115 7.25 14.27 -12.84
CA VAL A 115 6.83 14.11 -11.44
C VAL A 115 5.43 13.50 -11.41
N VAL A 116 5.24 12.43 -10.67
CA VAL A 116 3.95 11.74 -10.53
C VAL A 116 3.24 12.20 -9.26
N LEU A 117 1.93 12.41 -9.35
CA LEU A 117 1.01 12.44 -8.21
C LEU A 117 -0.08 11.39 -8.46
N GLU A 118 -0.21 10.43 -7.55
CA GLU A 118 -1.12 9.30 -7.75
C GLU A 118 -1.90 8.90 -6.49
N ALA A 119 -2.91 8.06 -6.71
CA ALA A 119 -3.66 7.30 -5.73
C ALA A 119 -4.12 5.99 -6.37
N HIS A 120 -4.40 4.94 -5.57
CA HIS A 120 -4.78 3.67 -6.16
C HIS A 120 -6.30 3.54 -6.40
N LEU A 121 -6.63 2.76 -7.44
CA LEU A 121 -8.01 2.55 -7.91
C LEU A 121 -8.72 1.40 -7.18
N ASP A 122 -7.99 0.44 -6.69
CA ASP A 122 -8.54 -0.77 -6.11
C ASP A 122 -8.85 -0.65 -4.62
N THR A 123 -9.53 -1.64 -4.09
CA THR A 123 -9.81 -1.83 -2.67
C THR A 123 -9.74 -3.32 -2.33
N VAL A 124 -9.54 -3.68 -1.07
CA VAL A 124 -9.47 -5.08 -0.62
C VAL A 124 -10.80 -5.84 -0.72
N PHE A 125 -11.90 -5.15 -0.99
CA PHE A 125 -13.24 -5.72 -0.87
C PHE A 125 -13.66 -6.50 -2.12
N PRO A 126 -14.25 -7.71 -1.99
CA PRO A 126 -14.82 -8.46 -3.11
C PRO A 126 -15.89 -7.67 -3.88
N LEU A 127 -16.14 -8.06 -5.13
CA LEU A 127 -17.04 -7.34 -6.04
C LEU A 127 -18.49 -7.24 -5.51
N GLU A 128 -18.92 -8.23 -4.74
CA GLU A 128 -20.27 -8.33 -4.17
C GLU A 128 -20.46 -7.50 -2.90
N THR A 129 -19.41 -6.84 -2.41
CA THR A 129 -19.49 -6.02 -1.20
C THR A 129 -20.37 -4.80 -1.45
N ASP A 130 -21.27 -4.51 -0.51
CA ASP A 130 -22.06 -3.26 -0.54
C ASP A 130 -21.14 -2.08 -0.21
N VAL A 131 -20.79 -1.32 -1.24
CA VAL A 131 -19.96 -0.10 -1.15
C VAL A 131 -20.77 1.18 -1.20
N LYS A 132 -22.10 1.11 -0.99
CA LYS A 132 -22.94 2.29 -0.92
C LYS A 132 -22.61 3.14 0.30
N VAL A 133 -22.40 4.43 0.05
CA VAL A 133 -22.03 5.39 1.10
C VAL A 133 -23.23 5.70 1.98
N LYS A 134 -23.06 5.49 3.29
CA LYS A 134 -24.05 5.82 4.32
C LYS A 134 -23.54 7.02 5.11
N LYS A 135 -24.37 8.05 5.23
CA LYS A 135 -24.01 9.27 5.94
C LYS A 135 -24.67 9.30 7.32
N HIS A 136 -23.84 9.49 8.37
CA HIS A 136 -24.29 9.69 9.75
C HIS A 136 -23.66 11.00 10.28
N GLY A 137 -24.45 12.06 10.42
CA GLY A 137 -23.94 13.40 10.69
C GLY A 137 -23.04 13.85 9.53
N ASP A 138 -21.81 14.22 9.80
CA ASP A 138 -20.83 14.61 8.78
C ASP A 138 -19.87 13.47 8.39
N THR A 139 -20.02 12.31 9.02
CA THR A 139 -19.20 11.11 8.75
C THR A 139 -19.83 10.26 7.65
N LEU A 140 -19.02 9.84 6.70
CA LEU A 140 -19.37 8.93 5.60
C LEU A 140 -18.83 7.53 5.90
N TYR A 141 -19.66 6.52 5.75
CA TYR A 141 -19.33 5.11 5.98
C TYR A 141 -19.47 4.32 4.68
N ALA A 142 -18.42 3.74 4.21
CA ALA A 142 -18.42 2.74 3.14
C ALA A 142 -17.06 2.03 3.06
N PRO A 143 -17.01 0.75 2.68
CA PRO A 143 -15.78 0.05 2.38
C PRO A 143 -14.95 0.74 1.29
N GLY A 144 -13.67 1.06 1.55
CA GLY A 144 -12.77 1.72 0.60
C GLY A 144 -12.96 3.23 0.45
N ILE A 145 -13.74 3.87 1.34
CA ILE A 145 -13.99 5.33 1.26
C ILE A 145 -12.75 6.14 1.62
N GLY A 146 -12.00 5.68 2.61
CA GLY A 146 -10.71 6.23 2.98
C GLY A 146 -9.62 5.64 2.10
N ASP A 147 -9.60 4.33 1.95
CA ASP A 147 -8.55 3.55 1.32
C ASP A 147 -8.97 2.99 -0.06
N ASP A 148 -8.63 3.62 -1.22
CA ASP A 148 -7.96 4.93 -1.35
C ASP A 148 -8.78 5.89 -2.24
N THR A 149 -10.14 5.75 -2.22
CA THR A 149 -10.96 6.65 -3.05
C THR A 149 -10.84 8.12 -2.61
N ARG A 150 -10.49 8.38 -1.34
CA ARG A 150 -10.16 9.74 -0.91
C ARG A 150 -8.89 10.27 -1.60
N GLY A 151 -7.87 9.45 -1.77
CA GLY A 151 -6.67 9.81 -2.53
C GLY A 151 -6.99 10.16 -3.98
N LEU A 152 -7.83 9.36 -4.66
CA LEU A 152 -8.29 9.65 -6.02
C LEU A 152 -9.01 10.99 -6.12
N ALA A 153 -9.89 11.31 -5.16
CA ALA A 153 -10.58 12.60 -5.12
C ALA A 153 -9.61 13.77 -4.90
N MET A 154 -8.54 13.57 -4.12
CA MET A 154 -7.48 14.56 -3.92
C MET A 154 -6.68 14.79 -5.20
N VAL A 155 -6.29 13.73 -5.93
CA VAL A 155 -5.61 13.85 -7.24
C VAL A 155 -6.44 14.71 -8.21
N LEU A 156 -7.75 14.46 -8.30
CA LEU A 156 -8.67 15.27 -9.11
C LEU A 156 -8.72 16.73 -8.67
N ALA A 157 -8.81 16.98 -7.36
CA ALA A 157 -8.90 18.34 -6.81
C ALA A 157 -7.60 19.13 -7.08
N VAL A 158 -6.43 18.52 -6.89
CA VAL A 158 -5.13 19.14 -7.21
C VAL A 158 -5.06 19.50 -8.69
N MET A 159 -5.44 18.59 -9.58
CA MET A 159 -5.41 18.83 -11.02
C MET A 159 -6.35 19.97 -11.43
N LYS A 160 -7.59 19.97 -10.93
CA LYS A 160 -8.59 21.04 -11.16
C LYS A 160 -8.07 22.40 -10.66
N ALA A 161 -7.48 22.43 -9.45
CA ALA A 161 -6.94 23.65 -8.85
C ALA A 161 -5.75 24.22 -9.65
N MET A 162 -4.80 23.36 -10.05
CA MET A 162 -3.65 23.78 -10.88
C MET A 162 -4.10 24.38 -12.22
N ASN A 163 -5.08 23.76 -12.89
CA ASN A 163 -5.58 24.24 -14.17
C ASN A 163 -6.35 25.55 -14.02
N THR A 164 -7.26 25.66 -13.05
CA THR A 164 -8.06 26.87 -12.81
C THR A 164 -7.21 28.06 -12.36
N ALA A 165 -6.18 27.82 -11.54
CA ALA A 165 -5.23 28.84 -11.11
C ALA A 165 -4.15 29.14 -12.17
N GLN A 166 -4.10 28.38 -13.27
CA GLN A 166 -3.08 28.49 -14.32
C GLN A 166 -1.65 28.37 -13.78
N ILE A 167 -1.42 27.42 -12.87
CA ILE A 167 -0.09 27.08 -12.38
C ILE A 167 0.65 26.36 -13.50
N ASN A 168 1.82 26.87 -13.91
CA ASN A 168 2.72 26.18 -14.81
C ASN A 168 3.87 25.55 -14.03
N THR A 169 4.38 24.43 -14.51
CA THR A 169 5.54 23.74 -13.94
C THR A 169 6.68 23.64 -14.94
N ALA A 170 7.91 23.56 -14.47
CA ALA A 170 9.06 23.31 -15.33
C ALA A 170 9.05 21.86 -15.83
N SER A 171 8.83 20.90 -14.92
CA SER A 171 8.73 19.47 -15.24
C SER A 171 7.32 19.09 -15.70
N ASP A 172 7.21 18.01 -16.48
CA ASP A 172 5.94 17.35 -16.73
C ASP A 172 5.35 16.84 -15.42
N VAL A 173 4.03 16.93 -15.26
CA VAL A 173 3.28 16.34 -14.14
C VAL A 173 2.39 15.23 -14.69
N LEU A 174 2.53 14.04 -14.12
CA LEU A 174 1.70 12.89 -14.44
C LEU A 174 0.76 12.60 -13.27
N PHE A 175 -0.52 12.88 -13.44
CA PHE A 175 -1.56 12.45 -12.51
C PHE A 175 -1.96 11.01 -12.84
N ALA A 176 -2.05 10.16 -11.83
CA ALA A 176 -2.34 8.74 -12.06
C ALA A 176 -3.38 8.21 -11.07
N GLY A 177 -4.26 7.33 -11.59
CA GLY A 177 -5.00 6.36 -10.80
C GLY A 177 -4.41 5.00 -11.11
N VAL A 178 -3.73 4.37 -10.15
CA VAL A 178 -3.02 3.12 -10.38
C VAL A 178 -3.82 1.90 -9.94
N VAL A 179 -3.55 0.74 -10.53
CA VAL A 179 -4.30 -0.49 -10.28
C VAL A 179 -3.49 -1.48 -9.46
N GLY A 180 -4.19 -2.24 -8.60
CA GLY A 180 -3.60 -3.40 -7.92
C GLY A 180 -2.57 -3.02 -6.85
N GLU A 181 -2.81 -1.97 -6.07
CA GLU A 181 -2.08 -1.74 -4.84
C GLU A 181 -2.37 -2.85 -3.85
N GLU A 182 -3.61 -3.26 -3.73
CA GLU A 182 -4.10 -4.11 -2.66
C GLU A 182 -3.87 -5.62 -2.89
N GLY A 183 -3.59 -6.31 -1.81
CA GLY A 183 -3.64 -7.77 -1.73
C GLY A 183 -2.84 -8.50 -2.80
N LEU A 184 -3.54 -9.29 -3.62
CA LEU A 184 -2.96 -10.04 -4.74
C LEU A 184 -2.71 -9.18 -5.99
N GLY A 185 -3.14 -7.92 -5.99
CA GLY A 185 -2.78 -6.95 -7.03
C GLY A 185 -1.28 -6.66 -7.04
N ASP A 186 -0.63 -6.75 -5.88
CA ASP A 186 0.82 -6.82 -5.70
C ASP A 186 1.57 -5.67 -6.38
N LEU A 187 1.03 -4.44 -6.26
CA LEU A 187 1.58 -3.21 -6.86
C LEU A 187 1.72 -3.29 -8.39
N ARG A 188 0.87 -4.07 -9.09
CA ARG A 188 1.07 -4.32 -10.52
C ARG A 188 1.03 -3.05 -11.37
N GLY A 189 0.22 -2.07 -10.95
CA GLY A 189 0.11 -0.79 -11.64
C GLY A 189 1.41 0.00 -11.60
N VAL A 190 1.94 0.21 -10.39
CA VAL A 190 3.20 0.95 -10.23
C VAL A 190 4.40 0.16 -10.77
N LYS A 191 4.44 -1.17 -10.61
CA LYS A 191 5.46 -2.02 -11.24
C LYS A 191 5.50 -1.81 -12.76
N HIS A 192 4.33 -1.68 -13.39
CA HIS A 192 4.24 -1.40 -14.82
C HIS A 192 4.76 0.00 -15.16
N LEU A 193 4.45 1.03 -14.37
CA LEU A 193 4.94 2.40 -14.61
C LEU A 193 6.47 2.48 -14.63
N PHE A 194 7.15 1.69 -13.80
CA PHE A 194 8.61 1.65 -13.71
C PHE A 194 9.28 0.57 -14.59
N LYS A 195 8.51 -0.10 -15.45
CA LYS A 195 9.05 -1.08 -16.41
C LYS A 195 9.89 -0.37 -17.47
N ASN A 196 10.99 -1.01 -17.88
CA ASN A 196 11.85 -0.53 -18.95
C ASN A 196 11.06 -0.28 -20.25
N GLY A 197 11.32 0.85 -20.89
CA GLY A 197 10.63 1.27 -22.12
C GLY A 197 9.45 2.21 -21.90
N ASN A 198 8.96 2.35 -20.65
CA ASN A 198 7.92 3.31 -20.29
C ASN A 198 8.51 4.73 -20.10
N ARG A 199 7.63 5.72 -19.85
CA ARG A 199 8.05 7.09 -19.56
C ARG A 199 8.95 7.08 -18.31
N LYS A 200 10.10 7.74 -18.42
CA LYS A 200 10.96 7.95 -17.26
C LYS A 200 10.24 8.81 -16.21
N ILE A 201 10.18 8.31 -14.97
CA ILE A 201 9.66 8.99 -13.80
C ILE A 201 10.86 9.42 -12.93
N ASP A 202 10.94 10.70 -12.59
CA ASP A 202 12.06 11.28 -11.85
C ASP A 202 11.71 11.59 -10.39
N ALA A 203 10.43 11.65 -10.04
CA ALA A 203 9.92 11.76 -8.66
C ALA A 203 8.48 11.24 -8.59
N TYR A 204 8.12 10.69 -7.44
CA TYR A 204 6.83 10.01 -7.22
C TYR A 204 6.21 10.42 -5.88
N ILE A 205 4.97 10.86 -5.92
CA ILE A 205 4.19 11.27 -4.75
C ILE A 205 2.91 10.44 -4.75
N ALA A 206 2.81 9.48 -3.83
CA ALA A 206 1.60 8.73 -3.59
C ALA A 206 0.76 9.44 -2.53
N ILE A 207 -0.56 9.37 -2.66
CA ILE A 207 -1.51 9.75 -1.62
C ILE A 207 -2.12 8.47 -1.11
N ASP A 208 -1.79 8.08 0.13
CA ASP A 208 -2.29 6.85 0.71
C ASP A 208 -2.18 6.87 2.24
N GLY A 209 -3.31 6.80 2.90
CA GLY A 209 -3.46 6.66 4.35
C GLY A 209 -2.84 7.75 5.22
N GLY A 210 -3.29 7.81 6.45
CA GLY A 210 -2.68 8.56 7.53
C GLY A 210 -2.99 10.05 7.59
N ASP A 211 -2.44 10.66 8.62
CA ASP A 211 -2.64 12.06 8.99
C ASP A 211 -1.84 13.03 8.12
N LEU A 212 -2.19 14.30 8.20
CA LEU A 212 -1.55 15.39 7.46
C LEU A 212 -0.03 15.45 7.66
N GLY A 213 0.50 15.04 8.82
CA GLY A 213 1.93 15.06 9.15
C GLY A 213 2.73 13.88 8.62
N ARG A 214 2.08 12.84 8.13
CA ARG A 214 2.75 11.60 7.70
C ARG A 214 3.50 11.77 6.39
N ILE A 215 4.76 11.37 6.37
CA ILE A 215 5.63 11.33 5.19
C ILE A 215 6.30 9.95 5.17
N ASN A 216 5.83 9.07 4.31
CA ASN A 216 6.37 7.73 4.18
C ASN A 216 7.51 7.72 3.15
N ASN A 217 8.75 7.62 3.61
CA ASN A 217 9.96 7.57 2.80
C ASN A 217 10.70 6.23 2.89
N MET A 218 10.11 5.28 3.60
CA MET A 218 10.67 3.96 3.84
C MET A 218 9.64 2.89 3.47
N ALA A 219 10.07 1.89 2.69
CA ALA A 219 9.25 0.80 2.19
C ALA A 219 9.36 -0.44 3.09
N LEU A 220 8.23 -0.98 3.52
CA LEU A 220 8.14 -2.30 4.15
C LEU A 220 7.98 -3.35 3.06
N GLY A 221 8.98 -4.21 2.90
CA GLY A 221 8.91 -5.28 1.93
C GLY A 221 8.11 -6.49 2.41
N SER A 222 7.49 -7.20 1.46
CA SER A 222 6.80 -8.45 1.72
C SER A 222 7.00 -9.46 0.59
N LEU A 223 7.07 -10.73 0.97
CA LEU A 223 7.03 -11.87 0.05
C LEU A 223 5.90 -12.80 0.47
N ARG A 224 5.08 -13.18 -0.50
CA ARG A 224 3.95 -14.07 -0.29
C ARG A 224 4.09 -15.32 -1.15
N TYR A 225 3.92 -16.47 -0.52
CA TYR A 225 4.03 -17.77 -1.18
C TYR A 225 2.80 -18.62 -0.93
N LYS A 226 2.35 -19.31 -1.99
CA LYS A 226 1.50 -20.49 -1.86
C LYS A 226 2.35 -21.72 -2.02
N VAL A 227 2.42 -22.52 -0.97
CA VAL A 227 3.13 -23.80 -0.91
C VAL A 227 2.12 -24.91 -1.08
N THR A 228 2.28 -25.77 -2.09
CA THR A 228 1.35 -26.86 -2.38
C THR A 228 2.09 -28.19 -2.43
N PHE A 229 1.67 -29.14 -1.60
CA PHE A 229 2.05 -30.54 -1.70
C PHE A 229 0.98 -31.31 -2.45
N LYS A 230 1.35 -32.09 -3.47
CA LYS A 230 0.46 -32.95 -4.25
C LYS A 230 0.82 -34.42 -4.08
N GLY A 231 -0.20 -35.26 -4.01
CA GLY A 231 -0.05 -36.69 -3.80
C GLY A 231 -1.12 -37.52 -4.54
N PRO A 232 -1.09 -38.84 -4.41
CA PRO A 232 -1.96 -39.74 -5.18
C PRO A 232 -3.43 -39.68 -4.75
N GLY A 233 -3.72 -39.27 -3.51
CA GLY A 233 -5.06 -39.37 -2.95
C GLY A 233 -5.49 -40.82 -2.69
N GLY A 234 -6.67 -41.02 -2.12
CA GLY A 234 -7.24 -42.36 -1.96
C GLY A 234 -8.16 -42.52 -0.76
N HIS A 235 -8.74 -43.71 -0.60
CA HIS A 235 -9.57 -44.05 0.56
C HIS A 235 -8.72 -44.23 1.81
N SER A 236 -9.03 -43.58 2.91
CA SER A 236 -8.20 -43.56 4.13
C SER A 236 -7.84 -44.92 4.68
N TRP A 237 -8.74 -45.92 4.59
CA TRP A 237 -8.50 -47.30 5.00
C TRP A 237 -7.83 -48.11 3.89
N GLY A 238 -8.44 -48.21 2.70
CA GLY A 238 -7.97 -49.08 1.61
C GLY A 238 -6.64 -48.66 0.99
N ALA A 239 -6.35 -47.38 0.97
CA ALA A 239 -5.10 -46.80 0.48
C ALA A 239 -4.13 -46.42 1.60
N PHE A 240 -4.32 -46.91 2.84
CA PHE A 240 -3.41 -46.62 3.94
C PHE A 240 -1.95 -46.95 3.59
N GLY A 241 -1.05 -45.99 3.87
CA GLY A 241 0.38 -46.11 3.55
C GLY A 241 0.81 -45.38 2.27
N VAL A 242 -0.12 -44.85 1.46
CA VAL A 242 0.24 -43.89 0.41
C VAL A 242 0.53 -42.51 1.02
N ALA A 243 1.19 -41.67 0.24
CA ALA A 243 1.61 -40.36 0.68
C ALA A 243 0.40 -39.45 0.96
N ASN A 244 0.46 -38.73 2.09
CA ASN A 244 -0.61 -37.80 2.52
C ASN A 244 -0.08 -36.37 2.57
N PRO A 245 -0.54 -35.48 1.67
CA PRO A 245 -0.13 -34.07 1.64
C PRO A 245 -0.37 -33.28 2.93
N HIS A 246 -1.46 -33.57 3.69
CA HIS A 246 -1.72 -32.89 4.97
C HIS A 246 -0.67 -33.20 6.03
N HIS A 247 -0.16 -34.45 6.06
CA HIS A 247 0.91 -34.79 6.98
C HIS A 247 2.24 -34.09 6.63
N ALA A 248 2.50 -33.91 5.33
CA ALA A 248 3.69 -33.20 4.87
C ALA A 248 3.61 -31.69 5.19
N ILE A 249 2.45 -31.05 5.03
CA ILE A 249 2.26 -29.63 5.40
C ILE A 249 2.47 -29.41 6.89
N GLY A 250 1.89 -30.24 7.75
CA GLY A 250 2.12 -30.14 9.20
C GLY A 250 3.60 -30.18 9.56
N LYS A 251 4.35 -31.11 8.95
CA LYS A 251 5.81 -31.21 9.12
C LYS A 251 6.56 -30.00 8.57
N SER A 252 6.15 -29.47 7.42
CA SER A 252 6.82 -28.33 6.80
C SER A 252 6.60 -27.04 7.58
N ILE A 253 5.45 -26.86 8.21
CA ILE A 253 5.19 -25.72 9.11
C ILE A 253 6.13 -25.80 10.32
N ASP A 254 6.24 -26.93 10.97
CA ASP A 254 7.13 -27.12 12.12
C ASP A 254 8.59 -26.83 11.76
N TYR A 255 9.07 -27.35 10.62
CA TYR A 255 10.44 -27.11 10.14
C TYR A 255 10.69 -25.63 9.85
N PHE A 256 9.75 -24.98 9.16
CA PHE A 256 9.86 -23.57 8.83
C PHE A 256 9.81 -22.70 10.08
N ASP A 257 8.82 -22.91 10.95
CA ASP A 257 8.62 -22.11 12.16
C ASP A 257 9.85 -22.18 13.08
N THR A 258 10.42 -23.37 13.26
CA THR A 258 11.63 -23.55 14.07
C THR A 258 12.81 -22.73 13.56
N VAL A 259 13.10 -22.78 12.25
CA VAL A 259 14.28 -22.11 11.68
C VAL A 259 14.01 -20.62 11.47
N ALA A 260 12.82 -20.27 10.99
CA ALA A 260 12.42 -18.88 10.78
C ALA A 260 12.33 -18.12 12.11
N GLY A 261 11.77 -18.72 13.16
CA GLY A 261 11.71 -18.12 14.50
C GLY A 261 13.09 -17.74 15.03
N ALA A 262 14.08 -18.62 14.90
CA ALA A 262 15.46 -18.34 15.27
C ALA A 262 16.08 -17.23 14.40
N TYR A 263 15.78 -17.21 13.10
CA TYR A 263 16.30 -16.22 12.16
C TYR A 263 15.77 -14.81 12.42
N VAL A 264 14.48 -14.66 12.74
CA VAL A 264 13.86 -13.34 12.96
C VAL A 264 14.09 -12.78 14.36
N ALA A 265 14.58 -13.60 15.29
CA ALA A 265 14.86 -13.17 16.66
C ALA A 265 15.91 -12.06 16.77
N ASN A 266 16.77 -11.88 15.75
CA ASN A 266 17.86 -10.94 15.79
C ASN A 266 17.95 -10.09 14.50
N GLY A 267 18.45 -8.86 14.64
CA GLY A 267 18.67 -7.91 13.54
C GLY A 267 17.42 -7.11 13.18
N PRO A 268 17.36 -6.56 11.94
CA PRO A 268 16.21 -5.77 11.47
C PRO A 268 14.90 -6.53 11.59
N LYS A 269 13.84 -5.81 12.00
CA LYS A 269 12.49 -6.38 12.19
C LYS A 269 12.06 -7.18 10.96
N THR A 270 11.80 -8.46 11.18
CA THR A 270 11.36 -9.41 10.18
C THR A 270 10.27 -10.27 10.78
N THR A 271 9.23 -10.54 10.03
CA THR A 271 8.08 -11.34 10.49
C THR A 271 7.70 -12.36 9.44
N TYR A 272 7.00 -13.40 9.88
CA TYR A 272 6.36 -14.39 9.00
C TYR A 272 5.03 -14.84 9.60
N ASN A 273 4.13 -15.28 8.74
CA ASN A 273 2.83 -15.80 9.15
C ASN A 273 2.35 -16.86 8.15
N VAL A 274 1.96 -18.02 8.63
CA VAL A 274 1.15 -18.97 7.86
C VAL A 274 -0.30 -18.59 8.05
N GLY A 275 -0.85 -17.81 7.09
CA GLY A 275 -2.15 -17.18 7.21
C GLY A 275 -3.33 -18.07 6.82
N ARG A 276 -3.12 -18.97 5.86
CA ARG A 276 -4.17 -19.85 5.33
C ARG A 276 -3.63 -21.25 5.09
N ILE A 277 -4.45 -22.25 5.38
CA ILE A 277 -4.17 -23.66 5.09
C ILE A 277 -5.44 -24.28 4.49
N GLY A 278 -5.29 -25.14 3.48
CA GLY A 278 -6.42 -25.80 2.85
C GLY A 278 -6.05 -27.09 2.12
N GLY A 279 -7.08 -27.70 1.53
CA GLY A 279 -6.98 -28.96 0.77
C GLY A 279 -7.85 -30.07 1.35
N GLY A 280 -7.89 -31.19 0.64
CA GLY A 280 -8.74 -32.33 0.98
C GLY A 280 -10.21 -32.12 0.63
N THR A 281 -10.98 -33.21 0.63
CA THR A 281 -12.41 -33.20 0.25
C THR A 281 -13.30 -33.91 1.28
N SER A 282 -12.76 -34.85 2.04
CA SER A 282 -13.52 -35.65 3.02
C SER A 282 -12.61 -36.19 4.10
N VAL A 283 -13.15 -36.38 5.32
CA VAL A 283 -12.40 -36.92 6.46
C VAL A 283 -11.88 -38.35 6.24
N ASN A 284 -12.56 -39.15 5.42
CA ASN A 284 -12.20 -40.52 5.10
C ASN A 284 -11.42 -40.68 3.76
N SER A 285 -10.91 -39.57 3.21
CA SER A 285 -10.07 -39.55 2.02
C SER A 285 -8.66 -39.07 2.37
N ILE A 286 -7.63 -39.75 1.83
CA ILE A 286 -6.28 -39.21 1.75
C ILE A 286 -6.34 -38.10 0.71
N PRO A 287 -5.96 -36.84 1.03
CA PRO A 287 -6.05 -35.76 0.07
C PRO A 287 -5.07 -35.94 -1.09
N PHE A 288 -5.43 -35.46 -2.28
CA PHE A 288 -4.55 -35.39 -3.43
C PHE A 288 -3.73 -34.10 -3.47
N GLU A 289 -4.14 -33.09 -2.68
CA GLU A 289 -3.32 -31.88 -2.44
C GLU A 289 -3.57 -31.28 -1.05
N SER A 290 -2.58 -30.57 -0.56
CA SER A 290 -2.68 -29.68 0.59
C SER A 290 -1.80 -28.46 0.36
N TRP A 291 -2.30 -27.30 0.73
CA TRP A 291 -1.60 -26.04 0.51
C TRP A 291 -1.64 -25.13 1.73
N MET A 292 -0.67 -24.22 1.81
CA MET A 292 -0.67 -23.09 2.74
C MET A 292 -0.22 -21.82 2.04
N GLU A 293 -0.70 -20.67 2.55
CA GLU A 293 -0.26 -19.35 2.12
C GLU A 293 0.50 -18.67 3.26
N ILE A 294 1.66 -18.12 2.91
CA ILE A 294 2.63 -17.56 3.85
C ILE A 294 2.91 -16.11 3.46
N ASP A 295 2.84 -15.20 4.43
CA ASP A 295 3.26 -13.81 4.33
C ASP A 295 4.55 -13.63 5.14
N MET A 296 5.59 -13.07 4.52
CA MET A 296 6.87 -12.75 5.14
C MET A 296 7.16 -11.28 4.90
N ARG A 297 7.52 -10.53 5.95
CA ARG A 297 7.80 -9.09 5.85
C ARG A 297 9.13 -8.73 6.50
N SER A 298 9.82 -7.74 5.92
CA SER A 298 11.03 -7.18 6.53
C SER A 298 11.25 -5.73 6.15
N VAL A 299 11.84 -4.98 7.06
CA VAL A 299 12.38 -3.63 6.80
C VAL A 299 13.71 -3.68 6.04
N SER A 300 14.36 -4.85 5.97
CA SER A 300 15.63 -5.09 5.30
C SER A 300 15.47 -5.99 4.08
N PRO A 301 15.92 -5.57 2.88
CA PRO A 301 15.94 -6.42 1.69
C PRO A 301 16.69 -7.73 1.92
N GLU A 302 17.81 -7.67 2.62
CA GLU A 302 18.67 -8.82 2.91
C GLU A 302 17.98 -9.86 3.81
N LYS A 303 17.31 -9.36 4.87
CA LYS A 303 16.53 -10.21 5.77
C LYS A 303 15.34 -10.84 5.05
N LEU A 304 14.68 -10.10 4.15
CA LEU A 304 13.56 -10.60 3.37
C LEU A 304 13.99 -11.74 2.44
N LEU A 305 15.11 -11.57 1.72
CA LEU A 305 15.69 -12.64 0.90
C LEU A 305 16.19 -13.83 1.74
N GLY A 306 16.69 -13.56 2.94
CA GLY A 306 17.14 -14.61 3.86
C GLY A 306 16.01 -15.50 4.35
N ILE A 307 14.87 -14.93 4.75
CA ILE A 307 13.71 -15.73 5.19
C ILE A 307 13.05 -16.47 4.00
N GLU A 308 13.07 -15.90 2.79
CA GLU A 308 12.62 -16.58 1.57
C GLU A 308 13.47 -17.85 1.31
N ARG A 309 14.78 -17.75 1.44
CA ARG A 309 15.68 -18.90 1.30
C ARG A 309 15.35 -19.97 2.34
N ILE A 310 15.18 -19.58 3.61
CA ILE A 310 14.79 -20.50 4.70
C ILE A 310 13.48 -21.20 4.35
N LEU A 311 12.46 -20.47 3.87
CA LEU A 311 11.20 -21.07 3.44
C LEU A 311 11.45 -22.18 2.40
N LYS A 312 12.16 -21.87 1.31
CA LYS A 312 12.42 -22.82 0.22
C LYS A 312 13.19 -24.07 0.71
N GLU A 313 14.22 -23.86 1.53
CA GLU A 313 15.03 -24.93 2.10
C GLU A 313 14.21 -25.83 3.03
N GLN A 314 13.40 -25.26 3.92
CA GLN A 314 12.62 -26.06 4.86
C GLN A 314 11.45 -26.80 4.18
N MET A 315 10.82 -26.22 3.15
CA MET A 315 9.81 -26.93 2.35
C MET A 315 10.40 -28.13 1.61
N GLN A 316 11.54 -27.93 0.97
CA GLN A 316 12.24 -29.00 0.26
C GLN A 316 12.67 -30.12 1.23
N LYS A 317 13.24 -29.75 2.38
CA LYS A 317 13.64 -30.72 3.43
C LYS A 317 12.45 -31.51 3.95
N ALA A 318 11.33 -30.86 4.21
CA ALA A 318 10.09 -31.51 4.66
C ALA A 318 9.57 -32.52 3.62
N LEU A 319 9.59 -32.16 2.34
CA LEU A 319 9.25 -33.06 1.23
C LEU A 319 10.13 -34.30 1.22
N GLU A 320 11.45 -34.12 1.26
CA GLU A 320 12.42 -35.22 1.21
C GLU A 320 12.27 -36.16 2.41
N ASP A 321 12.20 -35.61 3.63
CA ASP A 321 12.07 -36.40 4.84
C ASP A 321 10.70 -37.10 4.93
N TYR A 322 9.64 -36.48 4.45
CA TYR A 322 8.34 -37.14 4.36
C TYR A 322 8.35 -38.28 3.33
N ASN A 323 8.89 -38.04 2.15
CA ASN A 323 8.94 -39.01 1.06
C ASN A 323 9.80 -40.28 1.39
N LYS A 324 10.75 -40.18 2.33
CA LYS A 324 11.49 -41.37 2.87
C LYS A 324 10.56 -42.28 3.67
N THR A 325 9.47 -41.76 4.24
CA THR A 325 8.54 -42.55 5.05
C THR A 325 7.44 -43.22 4.23
N VAL A 326 7.26 -42.84 2.95
CA VAL A 326 6.23 -43.37 2.04
C VAL A 326 6.57 -44.80 1.66
N LYS A 327 5.66 -45.72 1.97
CA LYS A 327 5.87 -47.17 1.77
C LYS A 327 5.13 -47.73 0.54
N LYS A 328 4.15 -46.97 0.01
CA LYS A 328 3.25 -47.44 -1.05
C LYS A 328 2.84 -46.30 -1.98
N GLY A 329 2.82 -46.59 -3.28
CA GLY A 329 2.37 -45.61 -4.30
C GLY A 329 3.39 -44.50 -4.57
N ASP A 330 2.91 -43.46 -5.23
CA ASP A 330 3.73 -42.32 -5.64
C ASP A 330 4.09 -41.41 -4.47
N LYS A 331 5.28 -40.81 -4.58
CA LYS A 331 5.77 -39.80 -3.64
C LYS A 331 5.07 -38.48 -3.85
N LEU A 332 5.10 -37.62 -2.83
CA LEU A 332 4.62 -36.24 -2.96
C LEU A 332 5.51 -35.42 -3.88
N THR A 333 4.91 -34.44 -4.53
CA THR A 333 5.58 -33.33 -5.21
C THR A 333 5.30 -32.02 -4.49
N LEU A 334 6.19 -31.03 -4.67
CA LEU A 334 6.11 -29.70 -4.07
C LEU A 334 6.04 -28.65 -5.17
N VAL A 335 5.11 -27.69 -5.01
CA VAL A 335 5.05 -26.48 -5.83
C VAL A 335 5.16 -25.26 -4.89
N LEU A 336 6.03 -24.33 -5.25
CA LEU A 336 6.24 -23.05 -4.55
C LEU A 336 5.88 -21.91 -5.50
N ASP A 337 4.67 -21.39 -5.36
CA ASP A 337 4.20 -20.27 -6.17
C ASP A 337 4.42 -18.96 -5.40
N LYS A 338 5.23 -18.04 -5.93
CA LYS A 338 5.33 -16.70 -5.40
C LYS A 338 4.08 -15.92 -5.85
N ILE A 339 3.18 -15.60 -4.90
CA ILE A 339 1.90 -14.93 -5.15
C ILE A 339 1.92 -13.45 -4.81
N GLY A 340 3.04 -12.92 -4.35
CA GLY A 340 3.25 -11.49 -4.09
C GLY A 340 4.69 -11.18 -3.74
N GLU A 341 5.14 -9.99 -4.20
CA GLU A 341 6.48 -9.47 -3.94
C GLU A 341 6.47 -7.95 -3.92
N ARG A 342 6.60 -7.35 -2.73
CA ARG A 342 6.80 -5.93 -2.55
C ARG A 342 8.23 -5.71 -2.04
N PRO A 343 9.07 -4.93 -2.72
CA PRO A 343 10.43 -4.68 -2.26
C PRO A 343 10.45 -3.82 -1.01
N SER A 344 11.43 -4.03 -0.14
CA SER A 344 11.78 -3.09 0.92
C SER A 344 12.84 -2.11 0.43
N GLY A 345 12.93 -0.97 1.11
CA GLY A 345 13.93 0.05 0.81
C GLY A 345 13.78 1.26 1.72
N GLU A 346 14.73 2.16 1.62
CA GLU A 346 14.73 3.41 2.39
C GLU A 346 15.39 4.51 1.58
N LEU A 347 14.74 5.65 1.50
CA LEU A 347 15.31 6.88 0.96
C LEU A 347 15.82 7.76 2.11
N GLY A 348 17.05 8.25 1.96
CA GLY A 348 17.66 9.14 2.95
C GLY A 348 16.83 10.39 3.19
N GLU A 349 16.67 10.78 4.46
CA GLU A 349 15.89 11.94 4.88
C GLU A 349 16.36 13.27 4.28
N ASN A 350 17.59 13.31 3.75
CA ASN A 350 18.20 14.49 3.14
C ASN A 350 17.92 14.62 1.63
N LEU A 351 17.13 13.75 1.04
CA LEU A 351 16.74 13.90 -0.36
C LEU A 351 15.81 15.12 -0.56
N PRO A 352 16.01 15.89 -1.65
CA PRO A 352 15.28 17.14 -1.87
C PRO A 352 13.75 17.00 -1.80
N LEU A 353 13.17 15.93 -2.35
CA LEU A 353 11.72 15.70 -2.28
C LEU A 353 11.25 15.52 -0.83
N ILE A 354 11.99 14.73 -0.03
CA ILE A 354 11.64 14.48 1.38
C ILE A 354 11.73 15.79 2.18
N LEU A 355 12.80 16.57 1.98
CA LEU A 355 12.98 17.87 2.65
C LEU A 355 11.90 18.89 2.24
N LYS A 356 11.47 18.88 0.97
CA LYS A 356 10.33 19.69 0.53
C LYS A 356 9.02 19.23 1.16
N ALA A 357 8.78 17.92 1.27
CA ALA A 357 7.60 17.38 1.93
C ALA A 357 7.57 17.77 3.43
N ILE A 358 8.71 17.66 4.13
CA ILE A 358 8.86 18.10 5.52
C ILE A 358 8.54 19.61 5.66
N ALA A 359 9.12 20.44 4.80
CA ALA A 359 8.89 21.87 4.83
C ALA A 359 7.46 22.26 4.49
N ALA A 360 6.85 21.60 3.49
CA ALA A 360 5.46 21.83 3.09
C ALA A 360 4.47 21.39 4.20
N THR A 361 4.73 20.30 4.88
CA THR A 361 3.94 19.86 6.03
C THR A 361 3.97 20.90 7.14
N SER A 362 5.16 21.40 7.48
CA SER A 362 5.30 22.45 8.50
C SER A 362 4.68 23.79 8.08
N TYR A 363 4.65 24.11 6.79
CA TYR A 363 3.98 25.30 6.26
C TYR A 363 2.48 25.33 6.62
N PHE A 364 1.85 24.16 6.71
CA PHE A 364 0.46 24.03 7.16
C PHE A 364 0.32 23.74 8.67
N ASN A 365 1.34 24.04 9.47
CA ASN A 365 1.38 23.85 10.92
C ASN A 365 1.18 22.40 11.39
N ALA A 366 1.42 21.42 10.54
CA ALA A 366 1.45 20.02 10.92
C ALA A 366 2.88 19.58 11.30
N GLN A 367 2.99 18.63 12.25
CA GLN A 367 4.28 18.07 12.64
C GLN A 367 4.72 17.01 11.62
N PRO A 368 5.79 17.23 10.85
CA PRO A 368 6.26 16.21 9.91
C PRO A 368 6.84 15.00 10.64
N THR A 369 6.41 13.81 10.22
CA THR A 369 6.83 12.53 10.78
C THR A 369 7.22 11.61 9.64
N LEU A 370 8.50 11.19 9.61
CA LEU A 370 8.95 10.17 8.67
C LEU A 370 8.48 8.79 9.14
N THR A 371 7.94 8.01 8.22
CA THR A 371 7.35 6.71 8.54
C THR A 371 7.75 5.64 7.54
N ARG A 372 7.51 4.39 7.91
CA ARG A 372 7.62 3.21 7.04
C ARG A 372 6.23 2.67 6.73
N GLY A 373 5.99 2.29 5.47
CA GLY A 373 4.74 1.68 5.05
C GLY A 373 4.92 0.71 3.89
N SER A 374 3.84 0.06 3.52
CA SER A 374 3.76 -0.76 2.30
C SER A 374 2.71 -0.14 1.41
N THR A 375 3.13 0.59 0.39
CA THR A 375 2.31 1.38 -0.53
C THR A 375 2.90 1.32 -1.93
N ASP A 376 2.28 1.95 -2.90
CA ASP A 376 2.81 2.08 -4.27
C ASP A 376 4.21 2.70 -4.31
N SER A 377 4.57 3.54 -3.34
CA SER A 377 5.93 4.10 -3.21
C SER A 377 7.02 3.05 -2.96
N ASN A 378 6.68 1.79 -2.59
CA ASN A 378 7.68 0.73 -2.42
C ASN A 378 8.53 0.53 -3.67
N ILE A 379 7.91 0.62 -4.85
CA ILE A 379 8.64 0.39 -6.12
C ILE A 379 9.67 1.50 -6.37
N PRO A 380 9.32 2.79 -6.47
CA PRO A 380 10.32 3.83 -6.70
C PRO A 380 11.34 3.93 -5.57
N ILE A 381 10.95 3.74 -4.30
CA ILE A 381 11.87 3.72 -3.16
C ILE A 381 12.94 2.63 -3.36
N SER A 382 12.56 1.42 -3.73
CA SER A 382 13.48 0.31 -3.95
C SER A 382 14.44 0.52 -5.12
N LEU A 383 14.03 1.36 -6.08
CA LEU A 383 14.85 1.74 -7.24
C LEU A 383 15.73 2.98 -6.96
N GLY A 384 15.68 3.54 -5.76
CA GLY A 384 16.41 4.77 -5.40
C GLY A 384 15.85 6.03 -6.07
N ILE A 385 14.63 5.98 -6.61
CA ILE A 385 13.96 7.12 -7.22
C ILE A 385 13.28 7.93 -6.11
N PRO A 386 13.45 9.27 -6.08
CA PRO A 386 12.79 10.12 -5.08
C PRO A 386 11.28 9.85 -5.01
N ALA A 387 10.82 9.37 -3.86
CA ALA A 387 9.41 9.03 -3.66
C ALA A 387 8.99 9.27 -2.21
N VAL A 388 7.73 9.65 -2.03
CA VAL A 388 7.06 9.76 -0.73
C VAL A 388 5.61 9.32 -0.86
N THR A 389 5.06 8.72 0.21
CA THR A 389 3.61 8.63 0.39
C THR A 389 3.18 9.63 1.45
N ILE A 390 2.16 10.43 1.15
CA ILE A 390 1.61 11.47 2.04
C ILE A 390 0.19 11.12 2.47
N GLY A 391 -0.22 11.66 3.61
CA GLY A 391 -1.54 11.43 4.18
C GLY A 391 -2.69 12.10 3.40
N ARG A 392 -3.88 11.52 3.55
CA ARG A 392 -5.13 11.95 2.91
C ARG A 392 -5.83 13.09 3.64
N GLY A 393 -5.44 13.39 4.88
CA GLY A 393 -6.15 14.34 5.76
C GLY A 393 -7.60 13.91 6.06
N GLY A 394 -8.31 14.73 6.79
CA GLY A 394 -9.56 14.31 7.40
C GLY A 394 -9.30 13.32 8.53
N LYS A 395 -10.36 12.67 9.00
CA LYS A 395 -10.28 11.56 9.95
C LYS A 395 -10.86 10.32 9.30
N SER A 396 -10.19 9.19 9.43
CA SER A 396 -10.66 7.90 8.93
C SER A 396 -10.18 6.79 9.85
N ASP A 397 -10.94 5.71 9.92
CA ASP A 397 -10.56 4.52 10.65
C ASP A 397 -11.22 3.29 10.03
N ASN A 398 -10.87 2.11 10.56
CA ASN A 398 -11.38 0.82 10.14
C ASN A 398 -11.07 0.50 8.65
N ALA A 399 -9.94 1.00 8.11
CA ALA A 399 -9.50 0.58 6.78
C ALA A 399 -9.49 -0.96 6.67
N HIS A 400 -9.91 -1.51 5.53
CA HIS A 400 -10.09 -2.94 5.29
C HIS A 400 -11.24 -3.61 6.06
N ALA A 401 -12.10 -2.84 6.74
CA ALA A 401 -13.31 -3.35 7.39
C ALA A 401 -14.60 -2.82 6.73
N LEU A 402 -15.70 -3.55 6.87
CA LEU A 402 -16.97 -3.16 6.24
C LEU A 402 -17.60 -1.88 6.81
N ASP A 403 -17.15 -1.45 7.98
CA ASP A 403 -17.54 -0.22 8.67
C ASP A 403 -16.48 0.88 8.57
N GLU A 404 -15.64 0.82 7.56
CA GLU A 404 -14.70 1.88 7.23
C GLU A 404 -15.41 3.22 7.08
N TRP A 405 -14.79 4.29 7.59
CA TRP A 405 -15.41 5.62 7.57
C TRP A 405 -14.41 6.73 7.29
N TYR A 406 -14.94 7.84 6.80
CA TYR A 406 -14.22 9.07 6.56
C TYR A 406 -15.03 10.28 7.03
N LEU A 407 -14.36 11.17 7.79
CA LEU A 407 -14.86 12.48 8.20
C LEU A 407 -13.97 13.57 7.60
N ASN A 408 -14.56 14.42 6.77
CA ASN A 408 -13.85 15.55 6.18
C ASN A 408 -13.85 16.73 7.16
N ASP A 409 -12.83 16.80 8.00
CA ASP A 409 -12.60 17.94 8.89
C ASP A 409 -11.72 19.02 8.22
N GLU A 410 -11.25 20.00 9.01
CA GLU A 410 -10.37 21.07 8.52
C GLU A 410 -9.06 20.58 7.90
N THR A 411 -8.61 19.38 8.24
CA THR A 411 -7.37 18.79 7.70
C THR A 411 -7.56 18.19 6.31
N GLY A 412 -8.80 17.89 5.90
CA GLY A 412 -9.10 17.34 4.58
C GLY A 412 -8.68 18.28 3.44
N PRO A 413 -9.18 19.52 3.35
CA PRO A 413 -8.71 20.47 2.34
C PRO A 413 -7.24 20.85 2.52
N LEU A 414 -6.71 20.86 3.75
CA LEU A 414 -5.29 21.11 3.98
C LEU A 414 -4.39 20.05 3.35
N ALA A 415 -4.78 18.77 3.36
CA ALA A 415 -4.02 17.70 2.71
C ALA A 415 -3.96 17.87 1.19
N ILE A 416 -5.05 18.35 0.57
CA ILE A 416 -5.05 18.66 -0.88
C ILE A 416 -4.09 19.82 -1.19
N LYS A 417 -4.10 20.88 -0.36
CA LYS A 417 -3.17 22.00 -0.47
C LYS A 417 -1.71 21.55 -0.26
N LEU A 418 -1.48 20.67 0.69
CA LEU A 418 -0.17 20.07 0.95
C LEU A 418 0.33 19.26 -0.26
N ALA A 419 -0.50 18.37 -0.81
CA ALA A 419 -0.16 17.59 -2.00
C ALA A 419 0.18 18.50 -3.20
N LEU A 420 -0.60 19.55 -3.43
CA LEU A 420 -0.33 20.55 -4.47
C LEU A 420 0.99 21.28 -4.22
N LEU A 421 1.27 21.71 -3.00
CA LEU A 421 2.48 22.46 -2.67
C LEU A 421 3.75 21.60 -2.83
N ILE A 422 3.72 20.34 -2.39
CA ILE A 422 4.84 19.38 -2.60
C ILE A 422 5.04 19.15 -4.09
N LEU A 423 3.96 18.89 -4.84
CA LEU A 423 4.00 18.65 -6.28
C LEU A 423 4.60 19.83 -7.04
N VAL A 424 4.14 21.04 -6.76
CA VAL A 424 4.64 22.26 -7.43
C VAL A 424 6.09 22.55 -7.05
N ALA A 425 6.47 22.31 -5.78
CA ALA A 425 7.84 22.48 -5.34
C ALA A 425 8.80 21.46 -5.98
N GLU A 426 8.35 20.23 -6.22
CA GLU A 426 9.18 19.20 -6.87
C GLU A 426 9.21 19.38 -8.38
N ALA A 427 8.07 19.69 -9.01
CA ALA A 427 7.99 19.89 -10.45
C ALA A 427 8.60 21.24 -10.91
N GLY A 428 8.82 22.18 -9.98
CA GLY A 428 9.33 23.52 -10.23
C GLY A 428 8.24 24.46 -10.73
N LEU A 429 7.89 25.47 -9.93
CA LEU A 429 6.96 26.53 -10.36
C LEU A 429 7.58 27.31 -11.54
N ALA A 430 6.82 27.47 -12.62
CA ALA A 430 7.22 28.21 -13.80
C ALA A 430 6.29 29.39 -14.07
N ASN A 431 6.86 30.52 -14.44
CA ASN A 431 6.14 31.76 -14.78
C ASN A 431 5.31 31.69 -16.06
#